data_7aa282f475326b7dc0e915dbe346d1ef
#
_entry.id   7aa282f475326b7dc0e915dbe346d1ef
#
_cell.length_a   1.000
_cell.length_b   1.000
_cell.length_c   1.000
_cell.angle_alpha   90.00
_cell.angle_beta   90.00
_cell.angle_gamma   90.00
#
_symmetry.space_group_name_H-M   'P 1'
#
loop_
_entity.id
_entity.type
_entity.pdbx_description
1 polymer ?
#
loop_
_entity_poly.entity_id
_entity_poly.type
_entity_poly.pdbx_seq_one_letter_code
_entity_poly.pdbx_strand_id
1 'polypeptide(L)'
;MNAPKPPYPANHMSSMDNLPIGNSFAALPPAHYAALMPTPLPNPYLVCASASTAALIGLDFSEVETESFIETFSGNRILNNSKPLSAVYSGHQFGVWAGQLGDGRAILLGDVPAPNVYPSGRLELQLKGAGLTPYSRMGDGRAVLRSSIREFLCSEAMAALGIPTTRALCVTGSDQIVMREQRETAAVATRVAQSFVRFGSFEHWFYNEKHDELKTLADYVIDNFYPEFRSSDNPYKALLTEVTLRTAQMIAHWQAVGFMHGVMNTDNMSILGLTLDYGPFGFMEAFNATHICNHTDQQGRYSYARQPQIGEWNCYALGQALLPLIGDVDETQAVLRIYKPAFAEKFEELMRTKLGLKTKQSDDRRLFDGLFGILQDSHVDFTTFFRQLGNVQIADSETQEPLRDLFIDRAAYDAWALQYGARLQQENSIDSERKLAMDAVNPKYILRNYLAQVAIEKAQNKDFSEVKKLLQVLEKPFDEQPENEKYAALPPDWANDLEVSCSS
;
A
#
# COMPACT_ATOMS: atom_id res chain seq x y z
N MET A 1 -18.73 0.40 -13.73
CA MET A 1 -17.48 0.53 -14.52
C MET A 1 -17.08 -0.87 -14.95
N ASN A 2 -16.77 -1.11 -16.24
CA ASN A 2 -16.31 -2.42 -16.69
C ASN A 2 -14.99 -2.75 -15.98
N ALA A 3 -14.85 -4.00 -15.52
CA ALA A 3 -13.58 -4.50 -15.03
C ALA A 3 -12.46 -4.14 -16.01
N PRO A 4 -11.30 -3.68 -15.54
CA PRO A 4 -10.19 -3.38 -16.43
C PRO A 4 -9.92 -4.61 -17.29
N LYS A 5 -9.89 -4.44 -18.60
CA LYS A 5 -9.49 -5.53 -19.51
C LYS A 5 -8.10 -6.00 -19.09
N PRO A 6 -7.85 -7.32 -19.09
CA PRO A 6 -6.52 -7.82 -18.79
C PRO A 6 -5.49 -7.12 -19.68
N PRO A 7 -4.33 -6.74 -19.16
CA PRO A 7 -3.33 -5.93 -19.87
C PRO A 7 -2.76 -6.61 -21.12
N TYR A 8 -2.87 -7.93 -21.20
CA TYR A 8 -2.45 -8.71 -22.36
C TYR A 8 -3.64 -9.44 -22.97
N PRO A 9 -3.79 -9.47 -24.30
CA PRO A 9 -4.68 -10.41 -24.96
C PRO A 9 -4.18 -11.83 -24.64
N ALA A 10 -5.11 -12.78 -24.47
CA ALA A 10 -4.83 -14.17 -24.07
C ALA A 10 -3.73 -14.89 -24.89
N ASN A 11 -3.43 -14.38 -26.09
CA ASN A 11 -2.42 -14.94 -27.01
C ASN A 11 -0.98 -14.48 -26.71
N HIS A 12 -0.71 -13.73 -25.64
CA HIS A 12 0.61 -13.19 -25.29
C HIS A 12 1.04 -13.55 -23.85
N MET A 13 0.39 -14.53 -23.22
CA MET A 13 0.84 -15.03 -21.92
C MET A 13 2.06 -15.91 -22.08
N SER A 14 3.10 -15.65 -21.29
CA SER A 14 4.37 -16.37 -21.29
C SER A 14 4.37 -17.51 -20.29
N SER A 15 5.05 -18.61 -20.63
CA SER A 15 5.49 -19.57 -19.62
C SER A 15 6.65 -19.01 -18.79
N MET A 16 6.95 -19.64 -17.66
CA MET A 16 8.07 -19.25 -16.79
C MET A 16 9.41 -19.16 -17.53
N ASP A 17 9.69 -20.10 -18.42
CA ASP A 17 10.96 -20.16 -19.16
C ASP A 17 11.09 -19.07 -20.22
N ASN A 18 9.97 -18.52 -20.67
CA ASN A 18 9.89 -17.51 -21.72
C ASN A 18 9.53 -16.11 -21.18
N LEU A 19 9.48 -15.94 -19.85
CA LEU A 19 9.21 -14.62 -19.25
C LEU A 19 10.37 -13.67 -19.61
N PRO A 20 10.13 -12.60 -20.37
CA PRO A 20 11.18 -11.72 -20.83
C PRO A 20 11.66 -10.83 -19.67
N ILE A 21 12.93 -11.01 -19.27
CA ILE A 21 13.53 -10.23 -18.18
C ILE A 21 14.44 -9.15 -18.74
N GLY A 22 14.12 -7.90 -18.36
CA GLY A 22 14.97 -6.73 -18.46
C GLY A 22 15.70 -6.44 -17.15
N ASN A 23 16.62 -5.48 -17.17
CA ASN A 23 17.43 -5.13 -16.00
C ASN A 23 17.66 -3.60 -15.96
N SER A 24 16.59 -2.83 -15.97
CA SER A 24 16.67 -1.36 -16.06
C SER A 24 17.41 -0.75 -14.88
N PHE A 25 17.13 -1.20 -13.67
CA PHE A 25 17.80 -0.70 -12.47
C PHE A 25 19.29 -1.08 -12.46
N ALA A 26 19.67 -2.24 -12.97
CA ALA A 26 21.05 -2.66 -13.09
C ALA A 26 21.85 -1.89 -14.16
N ALA A 27 21.21 -1.01 -14.93
CA ALA A 27 21.89 -0.05 -15.81
C ALA A 27 22.48 1.14 -15.04
N LEU A 28 22.05 1.39 -13.81
CA LEU A 28 22.68 2.35 -12.91
C LEU A 28 24.13 1.95 -12.58
N PRO A 29 25.01 2.91 -12.23
CA PRO A 29 26.36 2.61 -11.77
C PRO A 29 26.36 1.66 -10.55
N PRO A 30 27.41 0.81 -10.39
CA PRO A 30 27.49 -0.17 -9.30
C PRO A 30 27.40 0.39 -7.88
N ALA A 31 27.57 1.72 -7.70
CA ALA A 31 27.38 2.36 -6.41
C ALA A 31 25.94 2.27 -5.90
N HIS A 32 24.93 2.14 -6.79
CA HIS A 32 23.53 2.15 -6.44
C HIS A 32 22.98 0.81 -5.91
N TYR A 33 23.74 -0.27 -6.08
CA TYR A 33 23.30 -1.61 -5.68
C TYR A 33 24.47 -2.56 -5.42
N ALA A 34 24.18 -3.68 -4.78
CA ALA A 34 25.05 -4.83 -4.72
C ALA A 34 24.48 -5.95 -5.59
N ALA A 35 25.27 -6.44 -6.56
CA ALA A 35 24.90 -7.64 -7.34
C ALA A 35 25.12 -8.89 -6.48
N LEU A 36 24.10 -9.73 -6.35
CA LEU A 36 24.16 -10.95 -5.55
C LEU A 36 23.06 -11.92 -5.95
N MET A 37 23.28 -13.21 -5.67
CA MET A 37 22.28 -14.25 -5.87
C MET A 37 21.40 -14.41 -4.61
N PRO A 38 20.11 -14.75 -4.76
CA PRO A 38 19.30 -15.17 -3.64
C PRO A 38 19.90 -16.40 -2.93
N THR A 39 19.61 -16.53 -1.64
CA THR A 39 19.93 -17.74 -0.87
C THR A 39 18.75 -18.69 -0.96
N PRO A 40 18.90 -19.91 -1.51
CA PRO A 40 17.82 -20.86 -1.67
C PRO A 40 17.04 -21.15 -0.38
N LEU A 41 15.73 -21.43 -0.53
CA LEU A 41 14.91 -22.02 0.52
C LEU A 41 14.91 -23.55 0.39
N PRO A 42 15.08 -24.31 1.47
CA PRO A 42 14.97 -25.77 1.42
C PRO A 42 13.51 -26.19 1.23
N ASN A 43 13.27 -27.10 0.26
CA ASN A 43 11.96 -27.69 -0.03
C ASN A 43 10.83 -26.63 -0.10
N PRO A 44 10.89 -25.67 -1.04
CA PRO A 44 9.90 -24.62 -1.13
C PRO A 44 8.55 -25.16 -1.59
N TYR A 45 7.47 -24.50 -1.16
CA TYR A 45 6.10 -24.79 -1.60
C TYR A 45 5.33 -23.48 -1.84
N LEU A 46 4.31 -23.55 -2.72
CA LEU A 46 3.43 -22.41 -2.95
C LEU A 46 2.42 -22.26 -1.82
N VAL A 47 2.30 -21.07 -1.26
CA VAL A 47 1.26 -20.70 -0.30
C VAL A 47 0.05 -20.11 -1.02
N CYS A 48 0.26 -19.09 -1.83
CA CYS A 48 -0.77 -18.44 -2.62
C CYS A 48 -0.15 -17.65 -3.79
N ALA A 49 -0.93 -17.44 -4.85
CA ALA A 49 -0.56 -16.56 -5.96
C ALA A 49 -1.77 -15.72 -6.41
N SER A 50 -1.48 -14.51 -6.93
CA SER A 50 -2.47 -13.58 -7.48
C SER A 50 -2.55 -13.74 -9.00
N ALA A 51 -3.74 -14.13 -9.47
CA ALA A 51 -4.01 -14.23 -10.91
C ALA A 51 -3.98 -12.87 -11.60
N SER A 52 -4.47 -11.84 -10.92
CA SER A 52 -4.47 -10.46 -11.45
C SER A 52 -3.06 -9.91 -11.59
N THR A 53 -2.15 -10.21 -10.66
CA THR A 53 -0.75 -9.80 -10.74
C THR A 53 0.05 -10.63 -11.76
N ALA A 54 -0.22 -11.94 -11.87
CA ALA A 54 0.35 -12.75 -12.95
C ALA A 54 -0.01 -12.19 -14.33
N ALA A 55 -1.27 -11.82 -14.52
CA ALA A 55 -1.72 -11.18 -15.77
C ALA A 55 -1.03 -9.82 -16.04
N LEU A 56 -0.73 -9.02 -15.00
CA LEU A 56 -0.02 -7.75 -15.14
C LEU A 56 1.39 -7.92 -15.71
N ILE A 57 2.06 -9.02 -15.38
CA ILE A 57 3.41 -9.33 -15.85
C ILE A 57 3.42 -10.25 -17.08
N GLY A 58 2.25 -10.52 -17.68
CA GLY A 58 2.12 -11.38 -18.85
C GLY A 58 2.44 -12.85 -18.61
N LEU A 59 2.32 -13.33 -17.37
CA LEU A 59 2.55 -14.73 -16.99
C LEU A 59 1.24 -15.53 -17.05
N ASP A 60 1.28 -16.71 -17.69
CA ASP A 60 0.15 -17.64 -17.66
C ASP A 60 -0.05 -18.16 -16.23
N PHE A 61 -1.27 -17.98 -15.71
CA PHE A 61 -1.58 -18.37 -14.33
C PHE A 61 -1.51 -19.90 -14.10
N SER A 62 -1.57 -20.72 -15.16
CA SER A 62 -1.36 -22.16 -15.04
C SER A 62 0.07 -22.52 -14.62
N GLU A 63 1.02 -21.61 -14.78
CA GLU A 63 2.43 -21.81 -14.41
C GLU A 63 2.66 -21.77 -12.89
N VAL A 64 1.74 -21.20 -12.09
CA VAL A 64 2.00 -20.93 -10.65
C VAL A 64 2.19 -22.20 -9.80
N GLU A 65 1.68 -23.35 -10.26
CA GLU A 65 1.84 -24.62 -9.57
C GLU A 65 3.05 -25.44 -10.09
N THR A 66 3.77 -24.93 -11.09
CA THR A 66 4.96 -25.62 -11.63
C THR A 66 6.16 -25.50 -10.67
N GLU A 67 7.02 -26.50 -10.68
CA GLU A 67 8.28 -26.48 -9.96
C GLU A 67 9.14 -25.27 -10.38
N SER A 68 9.17 -24.95 -11.66
CA SER A 68 9.87 -23.79 -12.21
C SER A 68 9.43 -22.47 -11.57
N PHE A 69 8.13 -22.28 -11.37
CA PHE A 69 7.57 -21.09 -10.70
C PHE A 69 7.98 -21.05 -9.23
N ILE A 70 7.76 -22.13 -8.50
CA ILE A 70 8.04 -22.23 -7.07
C ILE A 70 9.53 -22.00 -6.81
N GLU A 71 10.41 -22.69 -7.54
CA GLU A 71 11.86 -22.54 -7.41
C GLU A 71 12.34 -21.12 -7.75
N THR A 72 11.77 -20.49 -8.78
CA THR A 72 12.13 -19.11 -9.17
C THR A 72 11.74 -18.11 -8.07
N PHE A 73 10.49 -18.18 -7.61
CA PHE A 73 9.98 -17.19 -6.65
C PHE A 73 10.26 -17.53 -5.18
N SER A 74 11.00 -18.62 -4.93
CA SER A 74 11.68 -18.89 -3.66
C SER A 74 13.16 -18.48 -3.65
N GLY A 75 13.70 -18.08 -4.80
CA GLY A 75 15.11 -17.72 -4.95
C GLY A 75 16.05 -18.90 -5.21
N ASN A 76 15.52 -20.09 -5.49
CA ASN A 76 16.28 -21.31 -5.76
C ASN A 76 16.74 -21.39 -7.22
N ARG A 77 15.97 -20.79 -8.12
CA ARG A 77 16.25 -20.71 -9.55
C ARG A 77 16.29 -19.25 -10.01
N ILE A 78 17.19 -18.94 -10.93
CA ILE A 78 17.29 -17.61 -11.53
C ILE A 78 16.70 -17.63 -12.93
N LEU A 79 15.88 -16.64 -13.25
CA LEU A 79 15.32 -16.45 -14.59
C LEU A 79 16.43 -16.12 -15.60
N ASN A 80 16.25 -16.58 -16.83
CA ASN A 80 17.16 -16.26 -17.92
C ASN A 80 17.31 -14.74 -18.07
N ASN A 81 18.54 -14.27 -18.27
CA ASN A 81 18.92 -12.85 -18.35
C ASN A 81 18.73 -12.01 -17.07
N SER A 82 18.23 -12.57 -15.97
CA SER A 82 18.12 -11.84 -14.69
C SER A 82 19.52 -11.48 -14.17
N LYS A 83 19.63 -10.26 -13.61
CA LYS A 83 20.80 -9.75 -12.88
C LYS A 83 20.39 -9.38 -11.47
N PRO A 84 20.25 -10.37 -10.57
CA PRO A 84 19.74 -10.12 -9.24
C PRO A 84 20.63 -9.14 -8.46
N LEU A 85 19.98 -8.23 -7.74
CA LEU A 85 20.66 -7.19 -6.98
C LEU A 85 19.84 -6.75 -5.75
N SER A 86 20.50 -6.11 -4.80
CA SER A 86 19.86 -5.38 -3.71
C SER A 86 20.25 -3.90 -3.78
N ALA A 87 19.28 -3.00 -3.66
CA ALA A 87 19.48 -1.57 -3.75
C ALA A 87 20.00 -1.00 -2.44
N VAL A 88 20.88 0.03 -2.54
CA VAL A 88 21.30 0.82 -1.40
C VAL A 88 20.35 1.99 -1.19
N TYR A 89 20.05 2.28 0.05
CA TYR A 89 19.36 3.50 0.48
C TYR A 89 19.71 3.79 1.95
N SER A 90 19.27 4.92 2.44
CA SER A 90 19.32 5.32 3.83
C SER A 90 17.92 5.72 4.29
N GLY A 91 17.78 6.47 5.35
CA GLY A 91 16.50 7.05 5.70
C GLY A 91 16.43 7.55 7.13
N HIS A 92 15.36 8.27 7.40
CA HIS A 92 14.93 8.64 8.73
C HIS A 92 13.91 7.63 9.26
N GLN A 93 14.24 6.95 10.34
CA GLN A 93 13.35 6.03 11.02
C GLN A 93 12.85 6.68 12.32
N PHE A 94 11.53 6.74 12.50
CA PHE A 94 10.90 7.48 13.60
C PHE A 94 11.37 8.96 13.70
N GLY A 95 11.74 9.56 12.57
CA GLY A 95 12.22 10.94 12.49
C GLY A 95 13.71 11.13 12.82
N VAL A 96 14.44 10.05 13.07
CA VAL A 96 15.88 10.06 13.35
C VAL A 96 16.63 9.46 12.18
N TRP A 97 17.74 10.12 11.78
CA TRP A 97 18.62 9.59 10.74
C TRP A 97 19.23 8.25 11.15
N ALA A 98 18.93 7.20 10.39
CA ALA A 98 19.38 5.84 10.66
C ALA A 98 20.67 5.45 9.92
N GLY A 99 21.21 6.36 9.09
CA GLY A 99 22.37 6.05 8.26
C GLY A 99 22.07 5.08 7.14
N GLN A 100 23.07 4.31 6.71
CA GLN A 100 22.92 3.34 5.64
C GLN A 100 22.01 2.19 6.06
N LEU A 101 21.00 1.97 5.24
CA LEU A 101 20.06 0.85 5.26
C LEU A 101 20.28 0.01 3.97
N GLY A 102 19.26 -0.13 3.17
CA GLY A 102 19.25 -0.87 1.92
C GLY A 102 18.35 -2.08 1.98
N ASP A 103 18.24 -2.79 0.88
CA ASP A 103 17.43 -4.00 0.75
C ASP A 103 18.04 -5.16 1.56
N GLY A 104 17.90 -5.12 2.88
CA GLY A 104 18.54 -6.06 3.81
C GLY A 104 18.00 -7.49 3.74
N ARG A 105 16.87 -7.70 3.07
CA ARG A 105 16.27 -9.03 2.82
C ARG A 105 15.49 -9.07 1.51
N ALA A 106 15.66 -8.06 0.65
CA ALA A 106 14.98 -8.00 -0.64
C ALA A 106 16.00 -8.05 -1.78
N ILE A 107 15.66 -8.77 -2.84
CA ILE A 107 16.49 -8.97 -4.02
C ILE A 107 15.62 -8.71 -5.25
N LEU A 108 16.01 -7.71 -6.03
CA LEU A 108 15.40 -7.41 -7.31
C LEU A 108 15.90 -8.42 -8.34
N LEU A 109 14.99 -9.13 -9.01
CA LEU A 109 15.32 -10.09 -10.07
C LEU A 109 15.52 -9.42 -11.44
N GLY A 110 14.90 -8.26 -11.63
CA GLY A 110 14.84 -7.52 -12.88
C GLY A 110 13.45 -6.97 -13.11
N ASP A 111 13.15 -6.62 -14.34
CA ASP A 111 11.84 -6.09 -14.76
C ASP A 111 11.28 -6.87 -15.95
N VAL A 112 9.97 -6.86 -16.09
CA VAL A 112 9.24 -7.47 -17.21
C VAL A 112 8.48 -6.40 -17.99
N PRO A 113 8.29 -6.56 -19.32
CA PRO A 113 7.46 -5.67 -20.09
C PRO A 113 6.03 -5.63 -19.58
N ALA A 114 5.48 -4.44 -19.46
CA ALA A 114 4.09 -4.18 -19.07
C ALA A 114 3.57 -2.98 -19.87
N PRO A 115 3.24 -3.16 -21.15
CA PRO A 115 3.01 -2.05 -22.09
C PRO A 115 1.84 -1.14 -21.70
N ASN A 116 0.92 -1.61 -20.84
CA ASN A 116 -0.17 -0.81 -20.32
C ASN A 116 0.19 -0.02 -19.05
N VAL A 117 1.42 -0.15 -18.56
CA VAL A 117 1.96 0.57 -17.40
C VAL A 117 2.75 1.77 -17.88
N TYR A 118 2.08 2.90 -18.00
CA TYR A 118 2.71 4.15 -18.43
C TYR A 118 3.39 4.89 -17.27
N PRO A 119 4.54 5.57 -17.49
CA PRO A 119 5.27 5.65 -18.75
C PRO A 119 6.33 4.54 -18.91
N SER A 120 6.71 3.83 -17.86
CA SER A 120 7.86 2.90 -17.89
C SER A 120 7.70 1.72 -18.84
N GLY A 121 6.46 1.30 -19.10
CA GLY A 121 6.15 0.13 -19.91
C GLY A 121 6.66 -1.18 -19.31
N ARG A 122 7.01 -1.19 -18.01
CA ARG A 122 7.60 -2.34 -17.33
C ARG A 122 7.27 -2.39 -15.85
N LEU A 123 7.46 -3.57 -15.24
CA LEU A 123 7.28 -3.82 -13.82
C LEU A 123 8.48 -4.57 -13.27
N GLU A 124 9.03 -4.10 -12.16
CA GLU A 124 10.09 -4.75 -11.40
C GLU A 124 9.55 -5.94 -10.60
N LEU A 125 10.34 -7.03 -10.54
CA LEU A 125 10.08 -8.23 -9.74
C LEU A 125 11.08 -8.30 -8.59
N GLN A 126 10.62 -8.23 -7.34
CA GLN A 126 11.47 -8.22 -6.16
C GLN A 126 11.07 -9.35 -5.20
N LEU A 127 12.05 -10.18 -4.79
CA LEU A 127 11.89 -11.20 -3.75
C LEU A 127 12.16 -10.58 -2.38
N LYS A 128 11.22 -10.65 -1.45
CA LYS A 128 11.40 -10.27 -0.05
C LYS A 128 11.51 -11.50 0.83
N GLY A 129 12.65 -11.66 1.50
CA GLY A 129 12.97 -12.83 2.33
C GLY A 129 13.92 -13.83 1.66
N ALA A 130 14.54 -13.47 0.52
CA ALA A 130 15.34 -14.35 -0.29
C ALA A 130 16.82 -14.46 0.16
N GLY A 131 17.13 -14.11 1.40
CA GLY A 131 18.45 -14.34 2.01
C GLY A 131 19.21 -13.06 2.32
N LEU A 132 20.42 -13.25 2.83
CA LEU A 132 21.34 -12.19 3.25
C LEU A 132 21.78 -11.33 2.08
N THR A 133 21.86 -10.03 2.34
CA THR A 133 22.46 -9.03 1.45
C THR A 133 23.52 -8.24 2.23
N PRO A 134 24.36 -7.43 1.57
CA PRO A 134 25.29 -6.54 2.28
C PRO A 134 24.61 -5.56 3.24
N TYR A 135 23.31 -5.39 3.10
CA TYR A 135 22.49 -4.45 3.90
C TYR A 135 21.69 -5.11 5.01
N SER A 136 21.84 -6.41 5.23
CA SER A 136 21.08 -7.16 6.27
C SER A 136 21.43 -6.78 7.71
N ARG A 137 22.53 -6.06 7.91
CA ARG A 137 23.04 -5.67 9.26
C ARG A 137 23.17 -6.92 10.16
N MET A 138 22.37 -6.99 11.24
CA MET A 138 22.32 -8.12 12.17
C MET A 138 21.23 -9.16 11.81
N GLY A 139 20.47 -8.90 10.71
CA GLY A 139 19.38 -9.78 10.28
C GLY A 139 19.88 -11.00 9.50
N ASP A 140 19.02 -12.01 9.37
CA ASP A 140 19.27 -13.25 8.63
C ASP A 140 18.85 -13.19 7.15
N GLY A 141 18.32 -12.06 6.70
CA GLY A 141 17.83 -11.88 5.33
C GLY A 141 16.55 -12.64 4.99
N ARG A 142 15.91 -13.30 5.96
CA ARG A 142 14.67 -14.05 5.75
C ARG A 142 13.44 -13.20 6.11
N ALA A 143 12.34 -13.49 5.44
CA ALA A 143 10.99 -13.14 5.88
C ALA A 143 10.32 -14.39 6.46
N VAL A 144 9.26 -14.18 7.23
CA VAL A 144 8.49 -15.26 7.85
C VAL A 144 7.11 -15.39 7.20
N LEU A 145 6.51 -16.58 7.33
CA LEU A 145 5.22 -16.90 6.70
C LEU A 145 4.13 -15.89 7.08
N ARG A 146 4.05 -15.54 8.37
CA ARG A 146 3.06 -14.60 8.92
C ARG A 146 3.12 -13.24 8.21
N SER A 147 4.27 -12.60 8.19
CA SER A 147 4.42 -11.28 7.58
C SER A 147 4.28 -11.31 6.06
N SER A 148 4.73 -12.39 5.40
CA SER A 148 4.61 -12.56 3.96
C SER A 148 3.14 -12.69 3.52
N ILE A 149 2.32 -13.43 4.28
CA ILE A 149 0.87 -13.53 4.03
C ILE A 149 0.20 -12.16 4.23
N ARG A 150 0.54 -11.42 5.31
CA ARG A 150 -0.03 -10.10 5.57
C ARG A 150 0.29 -9.12 4.45
N GLU A 151 1.54 -9.05 4.03
CA GLU A 151 1.97 -8.16 2.94
C GLU A 151 1.31 -8.53 1.62
N PHE A 152 1.25 -9.82 1.26
CA PHE A 152 0.61 -10.31 0.05
C PHE A 152 -0.87 -9.94 -0.01
N LEU A 153 -1.63 -10.26 1.02
CA LEU A 153 -3.07 -9.97 1.07
C LEU A 153 -3.34 -8.46 1.08
N CYS A 154 -2.54 -7.67 1.80
CA CYS A 154 -2.74 -6.23 1.88
C CYS A 154 -2.41 -5.53 0.56
N SER A 155 -1.33 -5.91 -0.12
CA SER A 155 -0.96 -5.36 -1.42
C SER A 155 -2.11 -5.52 -2.43
N GLU A 156 -2.68 -6.72 -2.51
CA GLU A 156 -3.78 -7.01 -3.44
C GLU A 156 -5.09 -6.35 -2.99
N ALA A 157 -5.39 -6.32 -1.68
CA ALA A 157 -6.55 -5.61 -1.15
C ALA A 157 -6.49 -4.10 -1.46
N MET A 158 -5.34 -3.46 -1.25
CA MET A 158 -5.16 -2.03 -1.54
C MET A 158 -5.30 -1.73 -3.03
N ALA A 159 -4.78 -2.60 -3.89
CA ALA A 159 -4.97 -2.49 -5.34
C ALA A 159 -6.46 -2.60 -5.74
N ALA A 160 -7.20 -3.54 -5.14
CA ALA A 160 -8.63 -3.71 -5.38
C ALA A 160 -9.47 -2.54 -4.86
N LEU A 161 -9.02 -1.88 -3.79
CA LEU A 161 -9.60 -0.63 -3.28
C LEU A 161 -9.29 0.60 -4.16
N GLY A 162 -8.46 0.44 -5.20
CA GLY A 162 -8.05 1.54 -6.09
C GLY A 162 -7.01 2.48 -5.47
N ILE A 163 -6.31 2.03 -4.44
CA ILE A 163 -5.27 2.81 -3.75
C ILE A 163 -3.91 2.55 -4.41
N PRO A 164 -3.11 3.58 -4.74
CA PRO A 164 -1.77 3.39 -5.30
C PRO A 164 -0.90 2.50 -4.41
N THR A 165 -0.45 1.38 -4.94
CA THR A 165 0.28 0.37 -4.15
C THR A 165 1.19 -0.48 -5.02
N THR A 166 2.21 -1.09 -4.41
CA THR A 166 2.88 -2.24 -4.99
C THR A 166 1.94 -3.44 -5.02
N ARG A 167 2.14 -4.35 -5.99
CA ARG A 167 1.41 -5.60 -6.11
C ARG A 167 2.22 -6.75 -5.52
N ALA A 168 1.56 -7.87 -5.28
CA ALA A 168 2.22 -9.10 -4.83
C ALA A 168 1.81 -10.27 -5.73
N LEU A 169 2.83 -10.92 -6.35
CA LEU A 169 2.58 -12.04 -7.25
C LEU A 169 2.25 -13.31 -6.49
N CYS A 170 3.09 -13.66 -5.52
CA CYS A 170 2.92 -14.89 -4.74
C CYS A 170 3.64 -14.84 -3.39
N VAL A 171 3.31 -15.81 -2.56
CA VAL A 171 4.09 -16.21 -1.38
C VAL A 171 4.51 -17.65 -1.55
N THR A 172 5.81 -17.92 -1.44
CA THR A 172 6.38 -19.26 -1.29
C THR A 172 6.85 -19.45 0.14
N GLY A 173 6.72 -20.65 0.69
CA GLY A 173 7.09 -21.00 2.05
C GLY A 173 8.08 -22.15 2.09
N SER A 174 8.70 -22.34 3.26
CA SER A 174 9.60 -23.48 3.57
C SER A 174 9.46 -23.82 5.04
N ASP A 175 9.78 -25.06 5.41
CA ASP A 175 9.83 -25.48 6.81
C ASP A 175 11.10 -25.03 7.54
N GLN A 176 11.98 -24.30 6.87
CA GLN A 176 13.14 -23.69 7.51
C GLN A 176 12.73 -22.80 8.67
N ILE A 177 13.23 -23.12 9.86
CA ILE A 177 12.94 -22.32 11.05
C ILE A 177 13.71 -21.00 11.02
N VAL A 178 12.99 -19.94 11.35
CA VAL A 178 13.51 -18.58 11.52
C VAL A 178 13.19 -18.12 12.94
N MET A 179 14.19 -17.64 13.65
CA MET A 179 14.01 -17.12 15.01
C MET A 179 13.61 -15.65 14.95
N ARG A 180 12.45 -15.33 15.50
CA ARG A 180 11.94 -13.97 15.75
C ARG A 180 11.60 -13.89 17.24
N GLU A 181 10.58 -13.14 17.63
CA GLU A 181 10.04 -13.22 19.00
C GLU A 181 9.61 -14.65 19.34
N GLN A 182 9.18 -15.38 18.33
CA GLN A 182 8.81 -16.79 18.38
C GLN A 182 9.54 -17.57 17.27
N ARG A 183 9.44 -18.91 17.32
CA ARG A 183 9.87 -19.77 16.22
C ARG A 183 8.86 -19.69 15.10
N GLU A 184 9.30 -19.22 13.94
CA GLU A 184 8.47 -19.10 12.75
C GLU A 184 9.10 -19.85 11.58
N THR A 185 8.38 -19.99 10.47
CA THR A 185 8.89 -20.62 9.24
C THR A 185 9.23 -19.55 8.20
N ALA A 186 10.27 -19.83 7.41
CA ALA A 186 10.72 -18.95 6.36
C ALA A 186 9.73 -18.88 5.20
N ALA A 187 9.61 -17.70 4.61
CA ALA A 187 8.84 -17.48 3.40
C ALA A 187 9.50 -16.40 2.52
N VAL A 188 9.11 -16.38 1.24
CA VAL A 188 9.46 -15.31 0.30
C VAL A 188 8.17 -14.74 -0.28
N ALA A 189 8.01 -13.42 -0.18
CA ALA A 189 6.96 -12.68 -0.87
C ALA A 189 7.55 -12.09 -2.16
N THR A 190 6.92 -12.37 -3.30
CA THR A 190 7.31 -11.76 -4.58
C THR A 190 6.48 -10.50 -4.80
N ARG A 191 7.16 -9.37 -4.77
CA ARG A 191 6.59 -8.03 -4.99
C ARG A 191 6.71 -7.64 -6.45
N VAL A 192 5.75 -6.85 -6.92
CA VAL A 192 5.70 -6.31 -8.29
C VAL A 192 5.36 -4.83 -8.22
N ALA A 193 6.16 -3.98 -8.84
CA ALA A 193 5.92 -2.54 -8.91
C ALA A 193 6.58 -1.92 -10.13
N GLN A 194 6.22 -0.70 -10.50
CA GLN A 194 6.96 0.04 -11.53
C GLN A 194 8.40 0.32 -11.08
N SER A 195 8.58 0.62 -9.80
CA SER A 195 9.90 0.79 -9.17
C SER A 195 9.82 0.66 -7.65
N PHE A 196 10.93 0.21 -7.06
CA PHE A 196 11.14 0.19 -5.61
C PHE A 196 12.05 1.34 -5.14
N VAL A 197 12.34 2.33 -5.97
CA VAL A 197 13.06 3.54 -5.56
C VAL A 197 12.22 4.32 -4.54
N ARG A 198 12.87 4.73 -3.46
CA ARG A 198 12.24 5.37 -2.30
C ARG A 198 12.91 6.71 -1.96
N PHE A 199 12.30 7.49 -1.07
CA PHE A 199 12.90 8.77 -0.64
C PHE A 199 14.29 8.56 -0.04
N GLY A 200 14.46 7.51 0.75
CA GLY A 200 15.72 7.12 1.34
C GLY A 200 16.83 6.83 0.32
N SER A 201 16.50 6.49 -0.93
CA SER A 201 17.49 6.33 -2.00
C SER A 201 18.17 7.65 -2.35
N PHE A 202 17.44 8.77 -2.30
CA PHE A 202 17.97 10.12 -2.53
C PHE A 202 18.69 10.65 -1.29
N GLU A 203 18.13 10.42 -0.09
CA GLU A 203 18.76 10.80 1.17
C GLU A 203 20.13 10.14 1.32
N HIS A 204 20.30 8.89 0.86
CA HIS A 204 21.57 8.18 0.91
C HIS A 204 22.69 8.98 0.22
N TRP A 205 22.46 9.43 -0.99
CA TRP A 205 23.47 10.18 -1.76
C TRP A 205 23.68 11.57 -1.21
N PHE A 206 22.61 12.23 -0.79
CA PHE A 206 22.69 13.58 -0.21
C PHE A 206 23.54 13.61 1.06
N TYR A 207 23.25 12.74 2.03
CA TYR A 207 23.96 12.72 3.33
C TYR A 207 25.39 12.14 3.23
N ASN A 208 25.73 11.46 2.14
CA ASN A 208 27.10 11.04 1.83
C ASN A 208 27.84 12.04 0.93
N GLU A 209 27.25 13.21 0.64
CA GLU A 209 27.83 14.26 -0.22
C GLU A 209 28.16 13.77 -1.65
N LYS A 210 27.42 12.78 -2.15
CA LYS A 210 27.60 12.15 -3.47
C LYS A 210 26.59 12.71 -4.47
N HIS A 211 26.80 13.98 -4.87
CA HIS A 211 25.84 14.71 -5.69
C HIS A 211 25.78 14.21 -7.14
N ASP A 212 26.84 13.59 -7.67
CA ASP A 212 26.83 12.99 -9.01
C ASP A 212 25.96 11.73 -9.03
N GLU A 213 26.06 10.89 -8.00
CA GLU A 213 25.21 9.72 -7.82
C GLU A 213 23.75 10.12 -7.55
N LEU A 214 23.54 11.18 -6.77
CA LEU A 214 22.21 11.76 -6.55
C LEU A 214 21.57 12.18 -7.88
N LYS A 215 22.34 12.91 -8.71
CA LYS A 215 21.90 13.34 -10.03
C LYS A 215 21.59 12.16 -10.94
N THR A 216 22.48 11.16 -10.95
CA THR A 216 22.30 9.95 -11.75
C THR A 216 21.01 9.21 -11.39
N LEU A 217 20.69 9.08 -10.09
CA LEU A 217 19.44 8.46 -9.64
C LEU A 217 18.22 9.31 -10.02
N ALA A 218 18.30 10.63 -9.85
CA ALA A 218 17.21 11.55 -10.22
C ALA A 218 16.94 11.51 -11.74
N ASP A 219 18.01 11.49 -12.55
CA ASP A 219 17.90 11.36 -13.99
C ASP A 219 17.28 10.01 -14.40
N TYR A 220 17.68 8.90 -13.76
CA TYR A 220 17.08 7.59 -13.98
C TYR A 220 15.58 7.59 -13.69
N VAL A 221 15.18 8.19 -12.57
CA VAL A 221 13.76 8.28 -12.19
C VAL A 221 12.98 9.14 -13.19
N ILE A 222 13.52 10.28 -13.59
CA ILE A 222 12.86 11.17 -14.57
C ILE A 222 12.72 10.44 -15.92
N ASP A 223 13.79 9.85 -16.44
CA ASP A 223 13.79 9.22 -17.76
C ASP A 223 12.83 8.04 -17.87
N ASN A 224 12.68 7.27 -16.79
CA ASN A 224 11.84 6.07 -16.82
C ASN A 224 10.39 6.31 -16.37
N PHE A 225 10.14 7.28 -15.48
CA PHE A 225 8.82 7.43 -14.85
C PHE A 225 8.19 8.81 -15.04
N TYR A 226 8.97 9.82 -15.45
CA TYR A 226 8.51 11.21 -15.63
C TYR A 226 9.20 11.88 -16.83
N PRO A 227 9.24 11.20 -18.01
CA PRO A 227 10.04 11.68 -19.15
C PRO A 227 9.64 13.08 -19.64
N GLU A 228 8.40 13.49 -19.40
CA GLU A 228 7.90 14.82 -19.73
C GLU A 228 8.62 15.94 -18.98
N PHE A 229 9.19 15.65 -17.80
CA PHE A 229 9.89 16.66 -17.02
C PHE A 229 11.23 17.08 -17.63
N ARG A 230 11.76 16.30 -18.60
CA ARG A 230 12.97 16.71 -19.33
C ARG A 230 12.81 18.02 -20.11
N SER A 231 11.58 18.38 -20.47
CA SER A 231 11.28 19.63 -21.17
C SER A 231 10.97 20.81 -20.24
N SER A 232 10.95 20.60 -18.92
CA SER A 232 10.73 21.69 -17.95
C SER A 232 12.00 22.48 -17.67
N ASP A 233 11.85 23.74 -17.24
CA ASP A 233 12.98 24.62 -16.90
C ASP A 233 13.88 24.05 -15.82
N ASN A 234 13.29 23.31 -14.86
CA ASN A 234 14.00 22.58 -13.80
C ASN A 234 13.34 21.20 -13.59
N PRO A 235 13.90 20.12 -14.20
CA PRO A 235 13.34 18.78 -14.11
C PRO A 235 13.28 18.22 -12.67
N TYR A 236 14.23 18.60 -11.81
CA TYR A 236 14.28 18.11 -10.43
C TYR A 236 13.24 18.79 -9.55
N LYS A 237 12.95 20.07 -9.80
CA LYS A 237 11.83 20.78 -9.19
C LYS A 237 10.49 20.19 -9.63
N ALA A 238 10.34 19.86 -10.91
CA ALA A 238 9.15 19.20 -11.44
C ALA A 238 8.97 17.82 -10.78
N LEU A 239 10.05 17.04 -10.64
CA LEU A 239 10.03 15.75 -9.93
C LEU A 239 9.55 15.92 -8.49
N LEU A 240 10.13 16.84 -7.72
CA LEU A 240 9.72 17.09 -6.33
C LEU A 240 8.25 17.51 -6.25
N THR A 241 7.77 18.31 -7.19
CA THR A 241 6.38 18.76 -7.27
C THR A 241 5.43 17.56 -7.41
N GLU A 242 5.67 16.72 -8.39
CA GLU A 242 4.82 15.57 -8.68
C GLU A 242 4.84 14.54 -7.55
N VAL A 243 6.03 14.25 -7.00
CA VAL A 243 6.15 13.32 -5.86
C VAL A 243 5.42 13.84 -4.63
N THR A 244 5.48 15.15 -4.37
CA THR A 244 4.74 15.80 -3.28
C THR A 244 3.23 15.66 -3.48
N LEU A 245 2.73 15.90 -4.68
CA LEU A 245 1.31 15.73 -5.03
C LEU A 245 0.85 14.27 -4.87
N ARG A 246 1.58 13.32 -5.46
CA ARG A 246 1.23 11.89 -5.37
C ARG A 246 1.26 11.38 -3.93
N THR A 247 2.23 11.82 -3.14
CA THR A 247 2.33 11.44 -1.72
C THR A 247 1.12 11.98 -0.93
N ALA A 248 0.75 13.23 -1.13
CA ALA A 248 -0.42 13.83 -0.49
C ALA A 248 -1.71 13.09 -0.86
N GLN A 249 -1.90 12.76 -2.14
CA GLN A 249 -3.06 12.03 -2.64
C GLN A 249 -3.11 10.59 -2.12
N MET A 250 -1.98 9.88 -2.12
CA MET A 250 -1.89 8.52 -1.57
C MET A 250 -2.33 8.48 -0.10
N ILE A 251 -1.83 9.42 0.71
CA ILE A 251 -2.17 9.48 2.13
C ILE A 251 -3.64 9.90 2.33
N ALA A 252 -4.20 10.74 1.45
CA ALA A 252 -5.63 11.05 1.47
C ALA A 252 -6.48 9.78 1.24
N HIS A 253 -6.07 8.88 0.33
CA HIS A 253 -6.72 7.58 0.15
C HIS A 253 -6.62 6.71 1.42
N TRP A 254 -5.44 6.67 2.08
CA TRP A 254 -5.30 5.92 3.34
C TRP A 254 -6.27 6.42 4.41
N GLN A 255 -6.34 7.74 4.57
CA GLN A 255 -7.27 8.35 5.53
C GLN A 255 -8.73 8.04 5.21
N ALA A 256 -9.10 8.11 3.93
CA ALA A 256 -10.48 7.88 3.50
C ALA A 256 -10.96 6.43 3.68
N VAL A 257 -10.04 5.45 3.66
CA VAL A 257 -10.38 4.01 3.85
C VAL A 257 -10.09 3.52 5.27
N GLY A 258 -9.54 4.36 6.13
CA GLY A 258 -9.16 3.99 7.50
C GLY A 258 -7.87 3.15 7.56
N PHE A 259 -6.99 3.23 6.57
CA PHE A 259 -5.74 2.49 6.55
C PHE A 259 -4.64 3.21 7.33
N MET A 260 -3.92 2.46 8.14
CA MET A 260 -2.73 2.90 8.87
C MET A 260 -1.52 2.10 8.39
N HIS A 261 -0.51 2.80 7.90
CA HIS A 261 0.73 2.16 7.44
C HIS A 261 1.58 1.64 8.60
N GLY A 262 1.62 2.36 9.71
CA GLY A 262 2.32 2.01 10.94
C GLY A 262 3.83 2.25 10.95
N VAL A 263 4.48 2.44 9.80
CA VAL A 263 5.93 2.73 9.68
C VAL A 263 6.19 3.66 8.50
N MET A 264 5.89 4.94 8.67
CA MET A 264 6.08 5.95 7.62
C MET A 264 7.47 6.57 7.68
N ASN A 265 8.49 5.73 7.70
CA ASN A 265 9.88 6.15 7.55
C ASN A 265 10.14 6.64 6.12
N THR A 266 11.19 7.45 5.88
CA THR A 266 11.54 7.89 4.52
C THR A 266 12.00 6.75 3.62
N ASP A 267 12.55 5.69 4.21
CA ASP A 267 12.88 4.43 3.53
C ASP A 267 11.64 3.58 3.16
N ASN A 268 10.45 3.97 3.61
CA ASN A 268 9.17 3.35 3.25
C ASN A 268 8.27 4.28 2.42
N MET A 269 8.84 5.33 1.80
CA MET A 269 8.10 6.26 0.94
C MET A 269 8.55 6.10 -0.50
N SER A 270 7.63 5.73 -1.38
CA SER A 270 7.89 5.54 -2.81
C SER A 270 8.04 6.84 -3.55
N ILE A 271 9.04 6.91 -4.43
CA ILE A 271 9.21 8.06 -5.36
C ILE A 271 8.07 8.15 -6.40
N LEU A 272 7.26 7.11 -6.54
CA LEU A 272 6.11 7.06 -7.43
C LEU A 272 4.77 7.29 -6.70
N GLY A 273 4.79 7.52 -5.39
CA GLY A 273 3.58 7.65 -4.58
C GLY A 273 2.81 6.33 -4.44
N LEU A 274 3.52 5.20 -4.39
CA LEU A 274 2.93 3.89 -4.14
C LEU A 274 3.04 3.52 -2.66
N THR A 275 2.01 2.89 -2.11
CA THR A 275 2.11 2.24 -0.80
C THR A 275 3.03 1.02 -0.93
N LEU A 276 4.06 0.95 -0.10
CA LEU A 276 5.03 -0.16 -0.11
C LEU A 276 5.44 -0.55 1.31
N ASP A 277 6.06 -1.73 1.45
CA ASP A 277 6.60 -2.23 2.71
C ASP A 277 5.54 -2.41 3.82
N TYR A 278 4.54 -3.24 3.53
CA TYR A 278 3.50 -3.62 4.47
C TYR A 278 4.06 -4.42 5.65
N GLY A 279 4.33 -3.72 6.73
CA GLY A 279 4.77 -4.29 8.02
C GLY A 279 3.61 -4.34 9.03
N PRO A 280 3.68 -3.56 10.11
CA PRO A 280 2.63 -3.51 11.14
C PRO A 280 1.48 -2.59 10.73
N PHE A 281 0.94 -2.74 9.52
CA PHE A 281 -0.22 -2.01 9.04
C PHE A 281 -1.51 -2.50 9.71
N GLY A 282 -2.57 -1.71 9.61
CA GLY A 282 -3.93 -2.10 9.98
C GLY A 282 -4.98 -1.24 9.29
N PHE A 283 -6.20 -1.79 9.18
CA PHE A 283 -7.38 -1.01 8.86
C PHE A 283 -8.10 -0.65 10.15
N MET A 284 -8.69 0.56 10.20
CA MET A 284 -9.46 1.06 11.33
C MET A 284 -10.68 0.16 11.57
N GLU A 285 -10.78 -0.35 12.79
CA GLU A 285 -11.98 -0.99 13.29
C GLU A 285 -12.90 0.08 13.91
N ALA A 286 -13.12 0.07 15.22
CA ALA A 286 -13.74 1.18 15.92
C ALA A 286 -12.93 2.47 15.70
N PHE A 287 -13.60 3.54 15.25
CA PHE A 287 -12.89 4.77 14.90
C PHE A 287 -12.17 5.36 16.12
N ASN A 288 -10.88 5.57 15.96
CA ASN A 288 -10.03 6.23 16.94
C ASN A 288 -8.92 7.01 16.21
N ALA A 289 -9.02 8.32 16.22
CA ALA A 289 -8.05 9.21 15.55
C ALA A 289 -6.61 9.04 16.06
N THR A 290 -6.43 8.63 17.32
CA THR A 290 -5.12 8.42 17.95
C THR A 290 -4.64 6.97 17.88
N HIS A 291 -5.37 6.09 17.18
CA HIS A 291 -5.01 4.67 17.08
C HIS A 291 -3.63 4.46 16.46
N ILE A 292 -2.87 3.55 17.09
CA ILE A 292 -1.52 3.13 16.69
C ILE A 292 -1.59 1.66 16.35
N CYS A 293 -1.35 1.30 15.09
CA CYS A 293 -1.37 -0.10 14.66
C CYS A 293 -0.02 -0.83 14.90
N ASN A 294 1.03 -0.09 15.20
CA ASN A 294 2.38 -0.61 15.46
C ASN A 294 2.73 -0.42 16.93
N HIS A 295 2.74 -1.50 17.72
CA HIS A 295 3.02 -1.40 19.15
C HIS A 295 4.45 -0.88 19.48
N THR A 296 5.38 -0.94 18.51
CA THR A 296 6.73 -0.36 18.68
C THR A 296 6.70 1.18 18.65
N ASP A 297 5.65 1.79 18.10
CA ASP A 297 5.47 3.24 18.02
C ASP A 297 4.90 3.82 19.33
N GLN A 298 5.66 3.72 20.42
CA GLN A 298 5.22 4.16 21.75
C GLN A 298 4.83 5.64 21.84
N GLN A 299 5.31 6.48 20.93
CA GLN A 299 5.02 7.91 20.91
C GLN A 299 3.86 8.29 19.97
N GLY A 300 3.30 7.32 19.28
CA GLY A 300 2.21 7.53 18.32
C GLY A 300 2.59 8.43 17.14
N ARG A 301 3.86 8.39 16.72
CA ARG A 301 4.34 9.18 15.59
C ARG A 301 3.53 8.86 14.33
N TYR A 302 3.19 7.58 14.11
CA TYR A 302 2.47 7.08 12.94
C TYR A 302 1.01 6.74 13.25
N SER A 303 0.41 7.36 14.29
CA SER A 303 -1.02 7.22 14.55
C SER A 303 -1.85 7.74 13.38
N TYR A 304 -3.09 7.25 13.26
CA TYR A 304 -3.97 7.56 12.12
C TYR A 304 -4.05 9.06 11.80
N ALA A 305 -4.38 9.89 12.78
CA ALA A 305 -4.52 11.33 12.56
C ALA A 305 -3.20 12.05 12.24
N ARG A 306 -2.05 11.44 12.52
CA ARG A 306 -0.74 12.03 12.24
C ARG A 306 -0.18 11.67 10.85
N GLN A 307 -0.74 10.68 10.17
CA GLN A 307 -0.23 10.25 8.86
C GLN A 307 -0.07 11.41 7.86
N PRO A 308 -1.04 12.35 7.72
CA PRO A 308 -0.87 13.48 6.80
C PRO A 308 0.33 14.36 7.13
N GLN A 309 0.52 14.68 8.41
CA GLN A 309 1.65 15.49 8.88
C GLN A 309 3.00 14.79 8.65
N ILE A 310 3.06 13.48 8.87
CA ILE A 310 4.28 12.70 8.66
C ILE A 310 4.59 12.57 7.16
N GLY A 311 3.59 12.44 6.30
CA GLY A 311 3.78 12.47 4.86
C GLY A 311 4.37 13.79 4.37
N GLU A 312 3.87 14.91 4.90
CA GLU A 312 4.45 16.24 4.64
C GLU A 312 5.92 16.30 5.09
N TRP A 313 6.20 15.85 6.31
CA TRP A 313 7.57 15.82 6.84
C TRP A 313 8.50 14.98 5.95
N ASN A 314 8.06 13.84 5.45
CA ASN A 314 8.83 13.01 4.53
C ASN A 314 9.11 13.72 3.19
N CYS A 315 8.14 14.49 2.67
CA CYS A 315 8.35 15.32 1.49
C CYS A 315 9.41 16.41 1.73
N TYR A 316 9.46 17.00 2.94
CA TYR A 316 10.54 17.93 3.31
C TYR A 316 11.92 17.24 3.34
N ALA A 317 12.00 16.00 3.84
CA ALA A 317 13.25 15.22 3.82
C ALA A 317 13.72 14.96 2.37
N LEU A 318 12.80 14.59 1.46
CA LEU A 318 13.10 14.44 0.04
C LEU A 318 13.51 15.78 -0.60
N GLY A 319 12.81 16.87 -0.29
CA GLY A 319 13.13 18.20 -0.79
C GLY A 319 14.53 18.64 -0.38
N GLN A 320 14.93 18.38 0.88
CA GLN A 320 16.30 18.60 1.33
C GLN A 320 17.32 17.79 0.53
N ALA A 321 17.02 16.52 0.27
CA ALA A 321 17.90 15.64 -0.50
C ALA A 321 18.05 16.10 -1.96
N LEU A 322 17.00 16.64 -2.57
CA LEU A 322 17.02 17.13 -3.95
C LEU A 322 17.51 18.59 -4.10
N LEU A 323 17.67 19.32 -2.99
CA LEU A 323 18.07 20.73 -3.00
C LEU A 323 19.36 21.02 -3.81
N PRO A 324 20.42 20.19 -3.74
CA PRO A 324 21.62 20.43 -4.57
C PRO A 324 21.36 20.38 -6.08
N LEU A 325 20.31 19.68 -6.52
CA LEU A 325 19.93 19.57 -7.93
C LEU A 325 18.93 20.67 -8.34
N ILE A 326 18.05 21.08 -7.44
CA ILE A 326 17.08 22.17 -7.65
C ILE A 326 17.80 23.51 -7.67
N GLY A 327 18.76 23.71 -6.73
CA GLY A 327 19.64 24.87 -6.66
C GLY A 327 19.05 26.09 -5.95
N ASP A 328 17.79 26.06 -5.50
CA ASP A 328 17.10 27.18 -4.87
C ASP A 328 16.23 26.75 -3.69
N VAL A 329 16.48 27.33 -2.51
CA VAL A 329 15.77 26.99 -1.26
C VAL A 329 14.33 27.49 -1.29
N ASP A 330 14.09 28.71 -1.76
CA ASP A 330 12.75 29.32 -1.76
C ASP A 330 11.82 28.59 -2.74
N GLU A 331 12.33 28.21 -3.92
CA GLU A 331 11.60 27.38 -4.88
C GLU A 331 11.29 26.01 -4.32
N THR A 332 12.26 25.36 -3.66
CA THR A 332 12.04 24.05 -3.01
C THR A 332 10.95 24.14 -1.94
N GLN A 333 11.00 25.17 -1.09
CA GLN A 333 9.96 25.38 -0.08
C GLN A 333 8.59 25.72 -0.68
N ALA A 334 8.56 26.46 -1.80
CA ALA A 334 7.31 26.78 -2.49
C ALA A 334 6.63 25.49 -3.01
N VAL A 335 7.41 24.56 -3.55
CA VAL A 335 6.92 23.25 -3.97
C VAL A 335 6.35 22.48 -2.78
N LEU A 336 7.06 22.39 -1.66
CA LEU A 336 6.62 21.61 -0.50
C LEU A 336 5.33 22.16 0.13
N ARG A 337 5.07 23.47 0.03
CA ARG A 337 3.82 24.09 0.50
C ARG A 337 2.56 23.61 -0.23
N ILE A 338 2.69 22.97 -1.40
CA ILE A 338 1.53 22.41 -2.12
C ILE A 338 0.95 21.17 -1.43
N TYR A 339 1.68 20.50 -0.53
CA TYR A 339 1.26 19.25 0.10
C TYR A 339 -0.09 19.38 0.81
N LYS A 340 -0.20 20.35 1.73
CA LYS A 340 -1.43 20.51 2.54
C LYS A 340 -2.68 20.78 1.70
N PRO A 341 -2.69 21.73 0.77
CA PRO A 341 -3.86 21.94 -0.08
C PRO A 341 -4.16 20.72 -0.95
N ALA A 342 -3.16 20.04 -1.51
CA ALA A 342 -3.37 18.84 -2.32
C ALA A 342 -3.98 17.68 -1.49
N PHE A 343 -3.49 17.46 -0.28
CA PHE A 343 -4.07 16.50 0.65
C PHE A 343 -5.52 16.84 0.99
N ALA A 344 -5.77 18.09 1.41
CA ALA A 344 -7.10 18.54 1.81
C ALA A 344 -8.12 18.41 0.67
N GLU A 345 -7.76 18.85 -0.53
CA GLU A 345 -8.62 18.75 -1.71
C GLU A 345 -8.97 17.30 -2.04
N LYS A 346 -7.95 16.40 -2.06
CA LYS A 346 -8.18 14.98 -2.37
C LYS A 346 -8.97 14.29 -1.28
N PHE A 347 -8.67 14.55 -0.02
CA PHE A 347 -9.40 13.96 1.10
C PHE A 347 -10.88 14.40 1.11
N GLU A 348 -11.14 15.70 0.92
CA GLU A 348 -12.52 16.21 0.84
C GLU A 348 -13.28 15.64 -0.38
N GLU A 349 -12.61 15.46 -1.52
CA GLU A 349 -13.18 14.79 -2.70
C GLU A 349 -13.61 13.35 -2.36
N LEU A 350 -12.70 12.58 -1.73
CA LEU A 350 -12.97 11.20 -1.32
C LEU A 350 -14.10 11.13 -0.30
N MET A 351 -14.12 12.03 0.70
CA MET A 351 -15.18 12.08 1.70
C MET A 351 -16.54 12.42 1.08
N ARG A 352 -16.60 13.38 0.15
CA ARG A 352 -17.86 13.64 -0.59
C ARG A 352 -18.35 12.38 -1.31
N THR A 353 -17.47 11.70 -2.01
CA THR A 353 -17.80 10.48 -2.75
C THR A 353 -18.32 9.39 -1.79
N LYS A 354 -17.66 9.19 -0.64
CA LYS A 354 -18.07 8.24 0.40
C LYS A 354 -19.44 8.55 1.01
N LEU A 355 -19.78 9.82 1.12
CA LEU A 355 -21.09 10.30 1.61
C LEU A 355 -22.13 10.43 0.48
N GLY A 356 -21.80 10.05 -0.75
CA GLY A 356 -22.71 10.13 -1.90
C GLY A 356 -23.06 11.56 -2.31
N LEU A 357 -22.20 12.54 -1.99
CA LEU A 357 -22.36 13.94 -2.38
C LEU A 357 -21.80 14.17 -3.78
N LYS A 358 -22.60 14.75 -4.66
CA LYS A 358 -22.27 15.00 -6.09
C LYS A 358 -21.57 16.35 -6.29
N THR A 359 -21.84 17.33 -5.44
CA THR A 359 -21.36 18.70 -5.59
C THR A 359 -20.50 19.13 -4.41
N LYS A 360 -19.56 20.06 -4.61
CA LYS A 360 -18.75 20.67 -3.56
C LYS A 360 -19.48 21.89 -2.99
N GLN A 361 -19.61 21.95 -1.66
CA GLN A 361 -20.17 23.08 -0.94
C GLN A 361 -19.19 23.57 0.14
N SER A 362 -19.30 24.85 0.51
CA SER A 362 -18.40 25.48 1.51
C SER A 362 -18.45 24.80 2.88
N ASP A 363 -19.62 24.26 3.24
CA ASP A 363 -19.89 23.69 4.56
C ASP A 363 -19.63 22.18 4.64
N ASP A 364 -19.22 21.54 3.53
CA ASP A 364 -18.95 20.10 3.49
C ASP A 364 -17.92 19.67 4.56
N ARG A 365 -16.88 20.49 4.78
CA ARG A 365 -15.87 20.22 5.80
C ARG A 365 -16.45 20.14 7.21
N ARG A 366 -17.38 21.02 7.54
CA ARG A 366 -18.06 21.00 8.85
C ARG A 366 -18.87 19.71 9.05
N LEU A 367 -19.50 19.24 7.97
CA LEU A 367 -20.22 17.95 7.97
C LEU A 367 -19.27 16.78 8.22
N PHE A 368 -18.09 16.78 7.58
CA PHE A 368 -17.07 15.73 7.77
C PHE A 368 -16.48 15.76 9.18
N ASP A 369 -16.09 16.95 9.68
CA ASP A 369 -15.53 17.09 11.03
C ASP A 369 -16.55 16.67 12.10
N GLY A 370 -17.83 17.01 11.92
CA GLY A 370 -18.92 16.56 12.79
C GLY A 370 -19.07 15.04 12.77
N LEU A 371 -19.00 14.41 11.60
CA LEU A 371 -19.05 12.95 11.47
C LEU A 371 -17.91 12.28 12.23
N PHE A 372 -16.68 12.71 12.00
CA PHE A 372 -15.52 12.12 12.69
C PHE A 372 -15.61 12.29 14.22
N GLY A 373 -16.17 13.40 14.69
CA GLY A 373 -16.43 13.61 16.12
C GLY A 373 -17.35 12.55 16.71
N ILE A 374 -18.52 12.32 16.13
CA ILE A 374 -19.48 11.34 16.65
C ILE A 374 -19.02 9.89 16.48
N LEU A 375 -18.26 9.58 15.41
CA LEU A 375 -17.64 8.26 15.23
C LEU A 375 -16.61 7.99 16.34
N GLN A 376 -15.80 9.00 16.69
CA GLN A 376 -14.81 8.92 17.77
C GLN A 376 -15.47 8.71 19.13
N ASP A 377 -16.49 9.49 19.46
CA ASP A 377 -17.15 9.49 20.77
C ASP A 377 -17.93 8.18 21.02
N SER A 378 -18.44 7.57 19.95
CA SER A 378 -19.21 6.32 20.03
C SER A 378 -18.41 5.07 19.64
N HIS A 379 -17.12 5.21 19.27
CA HIS A 379 -16.27 4.10 18.81
C HIS A 379 -16.91 3.24 17.71
N VAL A 380 -17.52 3.90 16.73
CA VAL A 380 -18.23 3.20 15.64
C VAL A 380 -17.25 2.57 14.69
N ASP A 381 -17.52 1.35 14.23
CA ASP A 381 -16.72 0.67 13.20
C ASP A 381 -16.72 1.47 11.90
N PHE A 382 -15.52 1.85 11.46
CA PHE A 382 -15.33 2.79 10.36
C PHE A 382 -15.88 2.26 9.04
N THR A 383 -15.53 1.04 8.68
CA THR A 383 -15.93 0.44 7.40
C THR A 383 -17.44 0.16 7.37
N THR A 384 -17.97 -0.41 8.45
CA THR A 384 -19.39 -0.74 8.59
C THR A 384 -20.26 0.52 8.50
N PHE A 385 -19.85 1.61 9.15
CA PHE A 385 -20.60 2.87 9.09
C PHE A 385 -20.79 3.37 7.65
N PHE A 386 -19.69 3.52 6.89
CA PHE A 386 -19.78 4.06 5.53
C PHE A 386 -20.53 3.12 4.58
N ARG A 387 -20.39 1.80 4.75
CA ARG A 387 -21.14 0.83 3.94
C ARG A 387 -22.64 0.90 4.23
N GLN A 388 -23.01 0.95 5.49
CA GLN A 388 -24.43 1.00 5.91
C GLN A 388 -25.07 2.35 5.60
N LEU A 389 -24.32 3.45 5.60
CA LEU A 389 -24.86 4.78 5.28
C LEU A 389 -25.48 4.82 3.88
N GLY A 390 -25.02 4.00 2.95
CA GLY A 390 -25.63 3.85 1.62
C GLY A 390 -27.09 3.37 1.64
N ASN A 391 -27.52 2.69 2.70
CA ASN A 391 -28.90 2.17 2.85
C ASN A 391 -29.90 3.20 3.37
N VAL A 392 -29.41 4.34 3.91
CA VAL A 392 -30.27 5.39 4.47
C VAL A 392 -31.08 6.05 3.35
N GLN A 393 -32.40 6.17 3.55
CA GLN A 393 -33.30 6.90 2.66
C GLN A 393 -33.74 8.22 3.34
N ILE A 394 -33.73 9.32 2.58
CA ILE A 394 -33.98 10.66 3.13
C ILE A 394 -35.40 10.75 3.66
N ALA A 395 -36.39 10.14 3.00
CA ALA A 395 -37.80 10.23 3.32
C ALA A 395 -38.28 9.16 4.33
N ASP A 396 -37.43 8.16 4.66
CA ASP A 396 -37.79 7.03 5.50
C ASP A 396 -36.86 6.93 6.71
N SER A 397 -37.33 7.36 7.87
CA SER A 397 -36.55 7.33 9.10
C SER A 397 -36.29 5.92 9.62
N GLU A 398 -37.10 4.92 9.26
CA GLU A 398 -36.88 3.52 9.68
C GLU A 398 -35.57 2.96 9.08
N THR A 399 -35.17 3.45 7.90
CA THR A 399 -33.90 3.05 7.26
C THR A 399 -32.66 3.56 7.99
N GLN A 400 -32.82 4.51 8.91
CA GLN A 400 -31.73 5.08 9.71
C GLN A 400 -31.47 4.31 11.01
N GLU A 401 -32.46 3.55 11.51
CA GLU A 401 -32.35 2.86 12.80
C GLU A 401 -31.13 1.91 12.90
N PRO A 402 -30.81 1.06 11.91
CA PRO A 402 -29.66 0.17 12.01
C PRO A 402 -28.31 0.94 12.15
N LEU A 403 -28.22 2.11 11.50
CA LEU A 403 -27.02 2.94 11.58
C LEU A 403 -26.97 3.71 12.89
N ARG A 404 -28.11 4.25 13.34
CA ARG A 404 -28.31 4.94 14.61
C ARG A 404 -27.95 4.08 15.81
N ASP A 405 -28.25 2.79 15.74
CA ASP A 405 -27.95 1.80 16.79
C ASP A 405 -26.46 1.53 16.98
N LEU A 406 -25.62 1.93 16.02
CA LEU A 406 -24.17 1.88 16.18
C LEU A 406 -23.62 2.95 17.15
N PHE A 407 -24.41 3.98 17.46
CA PHE A 407 -23.96 5.11 18.27
C PHE A 407 -24.41 4.99 19.73
N ILE A 408 -23.47 5.24 20.66
CA ILE A 408 -23.75 5.36 22.08
C ILE A 408 -24.61 6.62 22.32
N ASP A 409 -24.20 7.75 21.73
CA ASP A 409 -24.98 8.99 21.74
C ASP A 409 -25.82 9.06 20.46
N ARG A 410 -27.03 8.52 20.55
CA ARG A 410 -28.02 8.56 19.46
C ARG A 410 -28.46 9.97 19.10
N ALA A 411 -28.50 10.90 20.09
CA ALA A 411 -28.91 12.27 19.84
C ALA A 411 -27.85 13.03 19.01
N ALA A 412 -26.59 12.79 19.25
CA ALA A 412 -25.49 13.32 18.40
C ALA A 412 -25.57 12.80 16.97
N TYR A 413 -25.86 11.50 16.78
CA TYR A 413 -26.12 10.95 15.46
C TYR A 413 -27.31 11.62 14.77
N ASP A 414 -28.46 11.75 15.47
CA ASP A 414 -29.68 12.37 14.93
C ASP A 414 -29.40 13.81 14.46
N ALA A 415 -28.65 14.58 15.25
CA ALA A 415 -28.28 15.95 14.91
C ALA A 415 -27.37 16.01 13.66
N TRP A 416 -26.45 15.10 13.52
CA TRP A 416 -25.60 14.99 12.32
C TRP A 416 -26.41 14.51 11.11
N ALA A 417 -27.24 13.48 11.27
CA ALA A 417 -28.07 12.91 10.20
C ALA A 417 -29.06 13.96 9.63
N LEU A 418 -29.57 14.87 10.46
CA LEU A 418 -30.37 15.98 10.01
C LEU A 418 -29.59 16.94 9.09
N GLN A 419 -28.33 17.26 9.43
CA GLN A 419 -27.46 18.09 8.60
C GLN A 419 -27.13 17.39 7.29
N TYR A 420 -26.81 16.09 7.34
CA TYR A 420 -26.53 15.27 6.16
C TYR A 420 -27.75 15.19 5.24
N GLY A 421 -28.96 14.95 5.76
CA GLY A 421 -30.20 14.96 5.00
C GLY A 421 -30.49 16.32 4.34
N ALA A 422 -30.29 17.40 5.04
CA ALA A 422 -30.44 18.77 4.48
C ALA A 422 -29.42 18.99 3.33
N ARG A 423 -28.18 18.52 3.50
CA ARG A 423 -27.14 18.62 2.48
C ARG A 423 -27.48 17.82 1.21
N LEU A 424 -28.07 16.62 1.37
CA LEU A 424 -28.54 15.80 0.25
C LEU A 424 -29.72 16.44 -0.50
N GLN A 425 -30.64 17.09 0.25
CA GLN A 425 -31.75 17.81 -0.34
C GLN A 425 -31.30 19.02 -1.20
N GLN A 426 -30.25 19.74 -0.80
CA GLN A 426 -29.68 20.86 -1.54
C GLN A 426 -29.24 20.46 -2.96
N GLU A 427 -28.82 19.24 -3.18
CA GLU A 427 -28.38 18.73 -4.48
C GLU A 427 -29.42 17.82 -5.17
N ASN A 428 -30.64 17.75 -4.65
CA ASN A 428 -31.71 16.88 -5.13
C ASN A 428 -31.24 15.40 -5.25
N SER A 429 -30.58 14.89 -4.21
CA SER A 429 -30.04 13.53 -4.20
C SER A 429 -31.17 12.50 -4.34
N ILE A 430 -30.95 11.49 -5.19
CA ILE A 430 -31.87 10.37 -5.40
C ILE A 430 -31.28 9.15 -4.66
N ASP A 431 -32.03 8.61 -3.69
CA ASP A 431 -31.56 7.56 -2.79
C ASP A 431 -31.01 6.32 -3.51
N SER A 432 -31.69 5.82 -4.56
CA SER A 432 -31.26 4.65 -5.32
C SER A 432 -29.96 4.90 -6.10
N GLU A 433 -29.79 6.07 -6.72
CA GLU A 433 -28.55 6.45 -7.41
C GLU A 433 -27.40 6.65 -6.42
N ARG A 434 -27.71 7.32 -5.29
CA ARG A 434 -26.73 7.56 -4.22
C ARG A 434 -26.21 6.25 -3.65
N LYS A 435 -27.11 5.30 -3.34
CA LYS A 435 -26.71 3.98 -2.84
C LYS A 435 -25.74 3.28 -3.80
N LEU A 436 -26.07 3.21 -5.07
CA LEU A 436 -25.20 2.59 -6.08
C LEU A 436 -23.82 3.26 -6.14
N ALA A 437 -23.78 4.59 -6.09
CA ALA A 437 -22.53 5.35 -6.10
C ALA A 437 -21.72 5.10 -4.82
N MET A 438 -22.36 5.08 -3.67
CA MET A 438 -21.72 4.82 -2.37
C MET A 438 -21.21 3.40 -2.24
N ASP A 439 -21.97 2.41 -2.67
CA ASP A 439 -21.58 1.00 -2.66
C ASP A 439 -20.35 0.73 -3.54
N ALA A 440 -20.17 1.52 -4.60
CA ALA A 440 -19.02 1.42 -5.50
C ALA A 440 -17.70 1.98 -4.92
N VAL A 441 -17.75 2.72 -3.81
CA VAL A 441 -16.58 3.40 -3.21
C VAL A 441 -16.41 3.11 -1.71
N ASN A 442 -17.43 2.63 -1.04
CA ASN A 442 -17.38 2.20 0.35
C ASN A 442 -17.25 0.67 0.39
N PRO A 443 -16.07 0.14 0.72
CA PRO A 443 -15.89 -1.31 0.70
C PRO A 443 -16.77 -1.99 1.76
N LYS A 444 -17.25 -3.17 1.43
CA LYS A 444 -17.86 -4.10 2.37
C LYS A 444 -16.80 -4.97 3.05
N TYR A 445 -15.74 -5.27 2.32
CA TYR A 445 -14.65 -6.15 2.76
C TYR A 445 -13.33 -5.41 2.82
N ILE A 446 -12.65 -5.48 3.96
CA ILE A 446 -11.28 -5.00 4.17
C ILE A 446 -10.44 -6.10 4.84
N LEU A 447 -9.13 -6.01 4.75
CA LEU A 447 -8.24 -6.95 5.44
C LEU A 447 -8.17 -6.59 6.94
N ARG A 448 -9.16 -7.01 7.73
CA ARG A 448 -9.13 -6.87 9.18
C ARG A 448 -8.01 -7.73 9.78
N ASN A 449 -7.37 -7.26 10.83
CA ASN A 449 -6.25 -7.98 11.45
C ASN A 449 -6.60 -9.40 11.88
N TYR A 450 -7.80 -9.63 12.44
CA TYR A 450 -8.23 -10.96 12.86
C TYR A 450 -8.42 -11.94 11.69
N LEU A 451 -8.86 -11.46 10.53
CA LEU A 451 -9.00 -12.29 9.32
C LEU A 451 -7.62 -12.77 8.84
N ALA A 452 -6.64 -11.85 8.82
CA ALA A 452 -5.27 -12.21 8.50
C ALA A 452 -4.70 -13.22 9.50
N GLN A 453 -4.98 -13.06 10.80
CA GLN A 453 -4.52 -13.96 11.85
C GLN A 453 -5.09 -15.38 11.68
N VAL A 454 -6.39 -15.52 11.43
CA VAL A 454 -7.03 -16.82 11.15
C VAL A 454 -6.42 -17.51 9.93
N ALA A 455 -6.14 -16.74 8.86
CA ALA A 455 -5.50 -17.29 7.67
C ALA A 455 -4.05 -17.74 7.94
N ILE A 456 -3.31 -17.00 8.76
CA ILE A 456 -1.95 -17.32 9.17
C ILE A 456 -1.93 -18.61 10.02
N GLU A 457 -2.81 -18.75 10.99
CA GLU A 457 -2.89 -19.94 11.84
C GLU A 457 -3.18 -21.22 11.05
N LYS A 458 -4.08 -21.15 10.07
CA LYS A 458 -4.29 -22.26 9.14
C LYS A 458 -3.06 -22.54 8.27
N ALA A 459 -2.45 -21.50 7.73
CA ALA A 459 -1.25 -21.63 6.88
C ALA A 459 -0.05 -22.23 7.63
N GLN A 460 0.11 -21.96 8.92
CA GLN A 460 1.11 -22.61 9.78
C GLN A 460 0.92 -24.12 9.87
N ASN A 461 -0.31 -24.60 9.70
CA ASN A 461 -0.67 -26.00 9.62
C ASN A 461 -0.75 -26.54 8.17
N LYS A 462 -0.19 -25.82 7.21
CA LYS A 462 -0.20 -26.14 5.77
C LYS A 462 -1.58 -26.12 5.11
N ASP A 463 -2.59 -25.56 5.76
CA ASP A 463 -3.88 -25.25 5.17
C ASP A 463 -3.91 -23.83 4.62
N PHE A 464 -3.67 -23.69 3.32
CA PHE A 464 -3.65 -22.38 2.63
C PHE A 464 -5.01 -21.97 2.07
N SER A 465 -6.05 -22.72 2.37
CA SER A 465 -7.42 -22.47 1.85
C SER A 465 -7.95 -21.09 2.26
N GLU A 466 -7.69 -20.66 3.50
CA GLU A 466 -8.16 -19.38 4.00
C GLU A 466 -7.42 -18.19 3.39
N VAL A 467 -6.11 -18.30 3.13
CA VAL A 467 -5.34 -17.27 2.41
C VAL A 467 -5.89 -17.07 1.01
N LYS A 468 -6.14 -18.18 0.28
CA LYS A 468 -6.75 -18.16 -1.05
C LYS A 468 -8.16 -17.57 -1.03
N LYS A 469 -8.97 -17.94 -0.01
CA LYS A 469 -10.34 -17.45 0.14
C LYS A 469 -10.36 -15.94 0.44
N LEU A 470 -9.51 -15.46 1.35
CA LEU A 470 -9.39 -14.05 1.66
C LEU A 470 -8.95 -13.23 0.44
N LEU A 471 -7.98 -13.71 -0.35
CA LEU A 471 -7.59 -13.05 -1.58
C LEU A 471 -8.81 -12.85 -2.50
N GLN A 472 -9.59 -13.92 -2.75
CA GLN A 472 -10.79 -13.86 -3.61
C GLN A 472 -11.82 -12.84 -3.12
N VAL A 473 -12.04 -12.77 -1.80
CA VAL A 473 -12.97 -11.80 -1.19
C VAL A 473 -12.46 -10.37 -1.34
N LEU A 474 -11.18 -10.15 -1.06
CA LEU A 474 -10.54 -8.84 -1.05
C LEU A 474 -10.29 -8.27 -2.46
N GLU A 475 -10.22 -9.11 -3.49
CA GLU A 475 -10.15 -8.66 -4.88
C GLU A 475 -11.45 -8.01 -5.38
N LYS A 476 -12.57 -8.17 -4.64
CA LYS A 476 -13.88 -7.58 -4.95
C LYS A 476 -14.48 -6.88 -3.72
N PRO A 477 -13.80 -5.87 -3.16
CA PRO A 477 -14.14 -5.32 -1.84
C PRO A 477 -15.49 -4.60 -1.81
N PHE A 478 -16.00 -4.18 -2.95
CA PHE A 478 -17.24 -3.41 -3.08
C PHE A 478 -18.46 -4.27 -3.42
N ASP A 479 -18.25 -5.49 -3.90
CA ASP A 479 -19.31 -6.37 -4.34
C ASP A 479 -20.10 -6.95 -3.15
N GLU A 480 -21.41 -7.18 -3.35
CA GLU A 480 -22.17 -8.06 -2.46
C GLU A 480 -21.75 -9.51 -2.73
N GLN A 481 -21.32 -10.19 -1.68
CA GLN A 481 -20.87 -11.58 -1.73
C GLN A 481 -21.61 -12.38 -0.64
N PRO A 482 -22.87 -12.78 -0.84
CA PRO A 482 -23.71 -13.38 0.20
C PRO A 482 -23.08 -14.61 0.88
N GLU A 483 -22.31 -15.40 0.14
CA GLU A 483 -21.60 -16.57 0.65
C GLU A 483 -20.37 -16.19 1.53
N ASN A 484 -19.99 -14.93 1.55
CA ASN A 484 -18.80 -14.39 2.22
C ASN A 484 -19.13 -13.40 3.35
N GLU A 485 -20.39 -13.29 3.78
CA GLU A 485 -20.83 -12.33 4.82
C GLU A 485 -19.99 -12.37 6.10
N LYS A 486 -19.53 -13.55 6.49
CA LYS A 486 -18.66 -13.71 7.68
C LYS A 486 -17.38 -12.85 7.64
N TYR A 487 -16.88 -12.49 6.44
CA TYR A 487 -15.68 -11.67 6.28
C TYR A 487 -15.97 -10.16 6.39
N ALA A 488 -17.23 -9.77 6.37
CA ALA A 488 -17.67 -8.39 6.64
C ALA A 488 -18.07 -8.17 8.11
N ALA A 489 -18.10 -9.24 8.92
CA ALA A 489 -18.47 -9.17 10.32
C ALA A 489 -17.53 -8.30 11.14
N LEU A 490 -18.05 -7.73 12.23
CA LEU A 490 -17.24 -7.04 13.23
C LEU A 490 -16.21 -8.00 13.86
N PRO A 491 -15.07 -7.49 14.31
CA PRO A 491 -14.05 -8.32 14.93
C PRO A 491 -14.63 -9.00 16.20
N PRO A 492 -14.27 -10.26 16.45
CA PRO A 492 -14.62 -10.94 17.70
C PRO A 492 -13.81 -10.35 18.87
N ASP A 493 -14.29 -10.54 20.11
CA ASP A 493 -13.67 -9.97 21.31
C ASP A 493 -12.17 -10.27 21.46
N TRP A 494 -11.74 -11.48 21.09
CA TRP A 494 -10.32 -11.86 21.16
C TRP A 494 -9.42 -11.07 20.20
N ALA A 495 -9.99 -10.44 19.16
CA ALA A 495 -9.23 -9.64 18.21
C ALA A 495 -8.70 -8.33 18.81
N ASN A 496 -9.27 -7.89 19.92
CA ASN A 496 -8.80 -6.69 20.65
C ASN A 496 -7.39 -6.86 21.25
N ASP A 497 -6.97 -8.10 21.48
CA ASP A 497 -5.66 -8.44 22.05
C ASP A 497 -4.59 -8.70 20.98
N LEU A 498 -4.91 -8.51 19.70
CA LEU A 498 -3.96 -8.71 18.60
C LEU A 498 -2.97 -7.55 18.52
N GLU A 499 -1.71 -7.85 18.83
CA GLU A 499 -0.60 -6.93 18.64
C GLU A 499 0.12 -7.20 17.32
N VAL A 500 0.44 -6.15 16.59
CA VAL A 500 1.22 -6.20 15.35
C VAL A 500 2.51 -5.40 15.55
N SER A 501 3.64 -6.01 15.18
CA SER A 501 4.97 -5.41 15.35
C SER A 501 5.78 -5.37 14.07
N CYS A 502 6.87 -4.60 14.09
CA CYS A 502 7.89 -4.57 13.05
C CYS A 502 8.83 -5.79 13.08
N SER A 503 8.68 -6.72 14.01
CA SER A 503 9.63 -7.81 14.29
C SER A 503 9.63 -8.95 13.27
N SER A 504 8.96 -8.79 12.15
CA SER A 504 8.86 -9.80 11.10
C SER A 504 9.86 -9.62 9.97
#